data_859f16e1a1b6461b2f50ac508713ed74
#
_entry.id   859f16e1a1b6461b2f50ac508713ed74
#
_cell.length_a   1.000
_cell.length_b   1.000
_cell.length_c   1.000
_cell.angle_alpha   90.00
_cell.angle_beta   90.00
_cell.angle_gamma   90.00
#
_symmetry.space_group_name_H-M   'P 1'
#
loop_
_entity.id
_entity.type
_entity.pdbx_description
1 polymer ?
#
loop_
_entity_poly.entity_id
_entity_poly.type
_entity_poly.pdbx_seq_one_letter_code
_entity_poly.pdbx_strand_id
1 'polypeptide(L)'
;RVLNIDEKAFKVNVLPIRSPKEIPVPKWEGVNIPVDYKTANKVGSFRTRVRNGSVKMMNNVISNLDFIKMPDEKTIVIESHRLPQQSVLILHSCFGTKINSTLKIILETMLDASLASKVKSSSDAYRILLSVESKFTKKHITDVFSSNFDINEIMSVALKGKNDVTWKTFCVGKKFGFYDRGDVYVKNEVRYDF
;
A
#
# COMPACT_ATOMS: atom_id res chain seq x y z
N ARG A 1 -14.62 14.15 26.91
CA ARG A 1 -15.13 13.00 26.13
C ARG A 1 -16.12 13.52 25.09
N VAL A 2 -15.92 13.18 23.80
CA VAL A 2 -16.89 13.50 22.75
C VAL A 2 -18.12 12.61 22.90
N LEU A 3 -19.30 13.22 22.88
CA LEU A 3 -20.60 12.51 22.95
C LEU A 3 -21.13 12.21 21.54
N ASN A 4 -21.22 13.25 20.73
CA ASN A 4 -21.59 13.13 19.33
C ASN A 4 -21.00 14.28 18.52
N ILE A 5 -20.95 14.08 17.21
CA ILE A 5 -20.54 15.08 16.22
C ILE A 5 -21.71 15.27 15.28
N ASP A 6 -22.26 16.48 15.22
CA ASP A 6 -23.23 16.87 14.22
C ASP A 6 -22.51 17.59 13.10
N GLU A 7 -22.23 16.86 12.03
CA GLU A 7 -21.49 17.37 10.88
C GLU A 7 -22.26 18.44 10.09
N LYS A 8 -23.60 18.37 10.12
CA LYS A 8 -24.47 19.34 9.42
C LYS A 8 -24.47 20.67 10.14
N ALA A 9 -24.56 20.65 11.47
CA ALA A 9 -24.53 21.85 12.30
C ALA A 9 -23.12 22.31 12.66
N PHE A 10 -22.06 21.59 12.24
CA PHE A 10 -20.67 21.82 12.66
C PHE A 10 -20.52 21.90 14.19
N LYS A 11 -21.20 21.02 14.90
CA LYS A 11 -21.30 21.05 16.35
C LYS A 11 -20.75 19.78 16.97
N VAL A 12 -19.86 19.91 17.92
CA VAL A 12 -19.33 18.79 18.71
C VAL A 12 -19.84 18.94 20.14
N ASN A 13 -20.63 17.97 20.58
CA ASN A 13 -21.09 17.91 21.95
C ASN A 13 -20.08 17.14 22.79
N VAL A 14 -19.62 17.73 23.88
CA VAL A 14 -18.55 17.16 24.72
C VAL A 14 -18.96 17.16 26.19
N LEU A 15 -18.47 16.17 26.93
CA LEU A 15 -18.50 16.14 28.39
C LEU A 15 -17.10 16.41 28.95
N PRO A 16 -16.99 17.22 30.01
CA PRO A 16 -15.71 17.40 30.68
C PRO A 16 -15.26 16.09 31.33
N ILE A 17 -13.97 15.78 31.21
CA ILE A 17 -13.32 14.66 31.91
C ILE A 17 -12.87 15.18 33.27
N ARG A 18 -13.34 14.57 34.35
CA ARG A 18 -13.03 14.99 35.71
C ARG A 18 -11.89 14.22 36.34
N SER A 19 -11.52 13.06 35.78
CA SER A 19 -10.42 12.22 36.29
C SER A 19 -9.19 12.25 35.37
N PRO A 20 -8.00 12.56 35.86
CA PRO A 20 -6.78 12.51 35.08
C PRO A 20 -6.46 11.11 34.48
N LYS A 21 -6.97 10.04 35.11
CA LYS A 21 -6.78 8.67 34.66
C LYS A 21 -7.59 8.33 33.38
N GLU A 22 -8.59 9.16 33.06
CA GLU A 22 -9.45 8.97 31.88
C GLU A 22 -9.03 9.83 30.68
N ILE A 23 -8.00 10.63 30.82
CA ILE A 23 -7.50 11.46 29.73
C ILE A 23 -6.70 10.57 28.78
N PRO A 24 -7.21 10.27 27.58
CA PRO A 24 -6.43 9.53 26.60
C PRO A 24 -5.22 10.38 26.19
N VAL A 25 -4.06 9.76 26.18
CA VAL A 25 -2.87 10.42 25.62
C VAL A 25 -3.14 10.64 24.13
N PRO A 26 -3.01 11.87 23.60
CA PRO A 26 -3.19 12.12 22.18
C PRO A 26 -2.22 11.24 21.39
N LYS A 27 -2.78 10.34 20.59
CA LYS A 27 -1.99 9.49 19.69
C LYS A 27 -2.02 10.11 18.30
N TRP A 28 -0.90 10.66 17.90
CA TRP A 28 -0.72 11.16 16.54
C TRP A 28 -0.16 10.02 15.69
N GLU A 29 -0.95 9.56 14.76
CA GLU A 29 -0.45 8.73 13.67
C GLU A 29 -0.05 9.70 12.54
N GLY A 30 1.23 9.97 12.44
CA GLY A 30 1.76 10.77 11.33
C GLY A 30 1.60 10.01 10.01
N VAL A 31 1.42 10.75 8.93
CA VAL A 31 1.49 10.17 7.58
C VAL A 31 2.94 9.70 7.36
N ASN A 32 3.11 8.45 6.93
CA ASN A 32 4.43 7.95 6.56
C ASN A 32 5.02 8.84 5.47
N ILE A 33 6.21 9.39 5.73
CA ILE A 33 6.93 10.19 4.75
C ILE A 33 7.28 9.27 3.57
N PRO A 34 6.80 9.56 2.35
CA PRO A 34 7.07 8.71 1.21
C PRO A 34 8.56 8.78 0.85
N VAL A 35 9.16 7.62 0.65
CA VAL A 35 10.52 7.49 0.12
C VAL A 35 10.45 7.60 -1.40
N ASP A 36 11.20 8.52 -1.97
CA ASP A 36 11.28 8.67 -3.42
C ASP A 36 12.12 7.55 -4.08
N TYR A 37 11.97 7.41 -5.41
CA TYR A 37 12.67 6.39 -6.17
C TYR A 37 14.20 6.49 -6.05
N LYS A 38 14.75 7.71 -6.14
CA LYS A 38 16.20 7.91 -6.10
C LYS A 38 16.80 7.48 -4.76
N THR A 39 16.12 7.81 -3.67
CA THR A 39 16.53 7.40 -2.32
C THR A 39 16.41 5.88 -2.14
N ALA A 40 15.31 5.28 -2.56
CA ALA A 40 15.13 3.82 -2.49
C ALA A 40 16.18 3.08 -3.33
N ASN A 41 16.47 3.57 -4.52
CA ASN A 41 17.47 2.99 -5.42
C ASN A 41 18.90 3.10 -4.86
N LYS A 42 19.25 4.21 -4.16
CA LYS A 42 20.52 4.33 -3.43
C LYS A 42 20.67 3.27 -2.34
N VAL A 43 19.58 2.90 -1.65
CA VAL A 43 19.59 1.78 -0.69
C VAL A 43 19.88 0.47 -1.42
N GLY A 44 19.30 0.24 -2.59
CA GLY A 44 19.62 -0.91 -3.45
C GLY A 44 21.10 -0.96 -3.82
N SER A 45 21.65 0.14 -4.32
CA SER A 45 23.07 0.27 -4.66
C SER A 45 23.98 0.07 -3.45
N PHE A 46 23.56 0.53 -2.27
CA PHE A 46 24.30 0.28 -1.03
C PHE A 46 24.35 -1.21 -0.70
N ARG A 47 23.21 -1.94 -0.83
CA ARG A 47 23.16 -3.39 -0.64
C ARG A 47 24.10 -4.13 -1.58
N THR A 48 24.17 -3.73 -2.85
CA THR A 48 25.16 -4.28 -3.82
C THR A 48 26.59 -4.09 -3.34
N ARG A 49 26.94 -2.90 -2.86
CA ARG A 49 28.30 -2.62 -2.35
C ARG A 49 28.64 -3.44 -1.10
N VAL A 50 27.67 -3.63 -0.20
CA VAL A 50 27.84 -4.49 0.98
C VAL A 50 28.10 -5.93 0.55
N ARG A 51 27.29 -6.46 -0.36
CA ARG A 51 27.45 -7.82 -0.90
C ARG A 51 28.81 -8.05 -1.55
N ASN A 52 29.30 -7.05 -2.26
CA ASN A 52 30.61 -7.12 -2.94
C ASN A 52 31.79 -6.83 -2.00
N GLY A 53 31.58 -6.70 -0.69
CA GLY A 53 32.62 -6.44 0.29
C GLY A 53 33.22 -5.02 0.24
N SER A 54 32.68 -4.13 -0.60
CA SER A 54 33.20 -2.75 -0.75
C SER A 54 32.85 -1.86 0.45
N VAL A 55 31.94 -2.28 1.31
CA VAL A 55 31.55 -1.58 2.54
C VAL A 55 31.56 -2.59 3.68
N LYS A 56 32.40 -2.34 4.69
CA LYS A 56 32.35 -3.13 5.93
C LYS A 56 31.09 -2.75 6.71
N MET A 57 30.12 -3.61 6.73
CA MET A 57 28.97 -3.50 7.63
C MET A 57 29.21 -4.31 8.89
N MET A 58 28.61 -3.88 10.00
CA MET A 58 28.65 -4.66 11.24
C MET A 58 28.07 -6.07 10.95
N ASN A 59 28.87 -7.09 11.12
CA ASN A 59 28.55 -8.49 10.79
C ASN A 59 27.22 -8.99 11.38
N ASN A 60 26.78 -8.38 12.49
CA ASN A 60 25.55 -8.76 13.18
C ASN A 60 24.26 -8.37 12.43
N VAL A 61 24.32 -7.49 11.45
CA VAL A 61 23.12 -7.09 10.66
C VAL A 61 22.98 -8.00 9.43
N ILE A 62 24.08 -8.50 8.90
CA ILE A 62 24.09 -9.33 7.68
C ILE A 62 23.81 -10.80 8.02
N SER A 63 24.28 -11.29 9.16
CA SER A 63 24.11 -12.69 9.58
C SER A 63 22.66 -13.12 9.80
N ASN A 64 21.74 -12.16 9.95
CA ASN A 64 20.31 -12.44 10.11
C ASN A 64 19.49 -12.28 8.81
N LEU A 65 20.14 -12.01 7.68
CA LEU A 65 19.50 -11.88 6.38
C LEU A 65 19.77 -13.16 5.55
N ASP A 66 19.03 -14.23 5.87
CA ASP A 66 19.03 -15.49 5.12
C ASP A 66 18.39 -15.34 3.72
N PHE A 67 18.75 -14.28 2.99
CA PHE A 67 18.33 -14.15 1.62
C PHE A 67 19.24 -14.99 0.72
N ILE A 68 18.66 -15.96 0.03
CA ILE A 68 19.33 -16.69 -1.06
C ILE A 68 19.87 -15.68 -2.10
N LYS A 69 19.17 -14.58 -2.29
CA LYS A 69 19.59 -13.46 -3.16
C LYS A 69 19.11 -12.14 -2.55
N MET A 70 20.01 -11.20 -2.34
CA MET A 70 19.67 -9.89 -1.81
C MET A 70 19.04 -9.01 -2.88
N PRO A 71 17.86 -8.40 -2.65
CA PRO A 71 17.27 -7.45 -3.57
C PRO A 71 18.11 -6.16 -3.61
N ASP A 72 18.36 -5.67 -4.80
CA ASP A 72 19.19 -4.48 -5.04
C ASP A 72 18.55 -3.58 -6.14
N GLU A 73 19.30 -2.59 -6.64
CA GLU A 73 18.83 -1.67 -7.66
C GLU A 73 18.51 -2.32 -9.02
N LYS A 74 18.99 -3.55 -9.26
CA LYS A 74 18.83 -4.29 -10.52
C LYS A 74 18.06 -5.58 -10.35
N THR A 75 17.80 -5.98 -9.12
CA THR A 75 17.27 -7.31 -8.81
C THR A 75 16.02 -7.19 -7.94
N ILE A 76 14.89 -7.66 -8.46
CA ILE A 76 13.70 -7.92 -7.69
C ILE A 76 13.77 -9.36 -7.20
N VAL A 77 13.55 -9.57 -5.91
CA VAL A 77 13.43 -10.90 -5.32
C VAL A 77 11.98 -11.16 -4.98
N ILE A 78 11.47 -12.31 -5.41
CA ILE A 78 10.10 -12.73 -5.14
C ILE A 78 10.16 -13.95 -4.23
N GLU A 79 9.56 -13.83 -3.06
CA GLU A 79 9.40 -14.91 -2.09
C GLU A 79 7.95 -15.36 -2.06
N SER A 80 7.73 -16.67 -1.96
CA SER A 80 6.40 -17.24 -1.82
C SER A 80 6.37 -18.15 -0.60
N HIS A 81 5.45 -17.84 0.31
CA HIS A 81 5.25 -18.60 1.55
C HIS A 81 3.84 -19.17 1.60
N ARG A 82 3.73 -20.42 2.04
CA ARG A 82 2.43 -21.05 2.26
C ARG A 82 2.18 -21.15 3.76
N LEU A 83 1.14 -20.46 4.19
CA LEU A 83 0.62 -20.55 5.55
C LEU A 83 -0.60 -21.49 5.59
N PRO A 84 -1.05 -21.97 6.76
CA PRO A 84 -2.16 -22.92 6.86
C PRO A 84 -3.46 -22.45 6.15
N GLN A 85 -3.76 -21.17 6.19
CA GLN A 85 -5.02 -20.61 5.66
C GLN A 85 -4.83 -19.66 4.48
N GLN A 86 -3.59 -19.34 4.11
CA GLN A 86 -3.31 -18.37 3.03
C GLN A 86 -1.94 -18.61 2.41
N SER A 87 -1.79 -18.14 1.19
CA SER A 87 -0.48 -18.02 0.56
C SER A 87 -0.07 -16.56 0.53
N VAL A 88 1.20 -16.29 0.78
CA VAL A 88 1.79 -14.94 0.81
C VAL A 88 2.89 -14.86 -0.23
N LEU A 89 2.85 -13.80 -1.03
CA LEU A 89 3.87 -13.44 -1.99
C LEU A 89 4.48 -12.10 -1.56
N ILE A 90 5.80 -12.05 -1.46
CA ILE A 90 6.53 -10.84 -1.11
C ILE A 90 7.47 -10.49 -2.26
N LEU A 91 7.25 -9.32 -2.85
CA LEU A 91 8.17 -8.76 -3.83
C LEU A 91 9.08 -7.75 -3.12
N HIS A 92 10.36 -8.03 -3.13
CA HIS A 92 11.37 -7.09 -2.64
C HIS A 92 11.88 -6.24 -3.81
N SER A 93 11.72 -4.93 -3.70
CA SER A 93 12.07 -3.96 -4.74
C SER A 93 12.62 -2.68 -4.12
N CYS A 94 13.46 -1.96 -4.85
CA CYS A 94 14.01 -0.69 -4.39
C CYS A 94 13.46 0.48 -5.21
N PHE A 95 12.12 0.54 -5.37
CA PHE A 95 11.45 1.51 -6.25
C PHE A 95 10.84 2.71 -5.51
N GLY A 96 10.78 2.64 -4.18
CA GLY A 96 10.20 3.71 -3.38
C GLY A 96 8.67 3.61 -3.24
N THR A 97 8.13 4.44 -2.38
CA THR A 97 6.74 4.30 -1.91
C THR A 97 5.71 4.42 -3.03
N LYS A 98 5.84 5.43 -3.90
CA LYS A 98 4.83 5.71 -4.94
C LYS A 98 4.79 4.60 -5.99
N ILE A 99 5.97 4.18 -6.49
CA ILE A 99 6.05 3.13 -7.52
C ILE A 99 5.54 1.81 -6.94
N ASN A 100 5.98 1.42 -5.75
CA ASN A 100 5.50 0.20 -5.12
C ASN A 100 3.99 0.22 -4.86
N SER A 101 3.42 1.37 -4.47
CA SER A 101 1.97 1.52 -4.30
C SER A 101 1.21 1.35 -5.60
N THR A 102 1.73 1.85 -6.73
CA THR A 102 1.13 1.68 -8.05
C THR A 102 1.24 0.22 -8.52
N LEU A 103 2.43 -0.37 -8.43
CA LEU A 103 2.66 -1.78 -8.78
C LEU A 103 1.79 -2.72 -7.93
N LYS A 104 1.63 -2.44 -6.65
CA LYS A 104 0.73 -3.17 -5.76
C LYS A 104 -0.69 -3.24 -6.33
N ILE A 105 -1.23 -2.10 -6.78
CA ILE A 105 -2.60 -2.03 -7.34
C ILE A 105 -2.70 -2.85 -8.63
N ILE A 106 -1.71 -2.73 -9.52
CA ILE A 106 -1.65 -3.49 -10.78
C ILE A 106 -1.61 -4.99 -10.50
N LEU A 107 -0.67 -5.42 -9.64
CA LEU A 107 -0.48 -6.83 -9.31
C LEU A 107 -1.71 -7.42 -8.60
N GLU A 108 -2.32 -6.70 -7.67
CA GLU A 108 -3.57 -7.08 -7.01
C GLU A 108 -4.66 -7.33 -8.05
N THR A 109 -4.87 -6.40 -8.99
CA THR A 109 -5.92 -6.48 -10.00
C THR A 109 -5.70 -7.65 -10.96
N MET A 110 -4.46 -7.85 -11.42
CA MET A 110 -4.12 -8.96 -12.33
C MET A 110 -4.26 -10.32 -11.64
N LEU A 111 -3.83 -10.43 -10.38
CA LEU A 111 -3.93 -11.66 -9.62
C LEU A 111 -5.36 -11.96 -9.18
N ASP A 112 -6.18 -10.98 -8.85
CA ASP A 112 -7.62 -11.16 -8.60
C ASP A 112 -8.28 -11.84 -9.81
N ALA A 113 -8.00 -11.35 -11.01
CA ALA A 113 -8.54 -11.91 -12.25
C ALA A 113 -8.01 -13.34 -12.53
N SER A 114 -6.69 -13.56 -12.31
CA SER A 114 -6.05 -14.84 -12.58
C SER A 114 -6.43 -15.95 -11.60
N LEU A 115 -6.63 -15.60 -10.32
CA LEU A 115 -6.89 -16.56 -9.24
C LEU A 115 -8.38 -16.75 -8.97
N ALA A 116 -9.26 -15.94 -9.56
CA ALA A 116 -10.69 -15.86 -9.21
C ALA A 116 -10.91 -15.77 -7.67
N SER A 117 -9.98 -15.13 -6.99
CA SER A 117 -9.95 -15.00 -5.53
C SER A 117 -9.39 -13.64 -5.15
N LYS A 118 -9.98 -13.01 -4.15
CA LYS A 118 -9.58 -11.67 -3.74
C LYS A 118 -8.21 -11.66 -3.07
N VAL A 119 -7.29 -10.92 -3.65
CA VAL A 119 -5.94 -10.68 -3.11
C VAL A 119 -5.99 -9.50 -2.16
N LYS A 120 -5.40 -9.65 -0.98
CA LYS A 120 -5.13 -8.55 -0.04
C LYS A 120 -3.70 -8.09 -0.25
N SER A 121 -3.49 -6.79 -0.31
CA SER A 121 -2.19 -6.22 -0.61
C SER A 121 -1.77 -5.12 0.35
N SER A 122 -0.46 -5.02 0.59
CA SER A 122 0.16 -3.87 1.27
C SER A 122 1.51 -3.58 0.63
N SER A 123 2.03 -2.36 0.80
CA SER A 123 3.34 -2.00 0.28
C SER A 123 4.04 -0.97 1.15
N ASP A 124 5.36 -1.03 1.17
CA ASP A 124 6.24 0.01 1.67
C ASP A 124 7.22 0.47 0.56
N ALA A 125 8.23 1.24 0.92
CA ALA A 125 9.21 1.74 -0.05
C ALA A 125 10.08 0.65 -0.69
N TYR A 126 10.12 -0.56 -0.10
CA TYR A 126 11.05 -1.63 -0.44
C TYR A 126 10.39 -2.98 -0.69
N ARG A 127 9.08 -3.09 -0.42
CA ARG A 127 8.35 -4.36 -0.52
C ARG A 127 6.92 -4.15 -0.97
N ILE A 128 6.41 -5.17 -1.66
CA ILE A 128 4.99 -5.36 -1.93
C ILE A 128 4.61 -6.71 -1.38
N LEU A 129 3.61 -6.77 -0.54
CA LEU A 129 3.08 -7.99 0.05
C LEU A 129 1.69 -8.25 -0.52
N LEU A 130 1.50 -9.46 -1.03
CA LEU A 130 0.24 -9.94 -1.56
C LEU A 130 -0.15 -11.22 -0.83
N SER A 131 -1.40 -11.34 -0.40
CA SER A 131 -1.90 -12.55 0.27
C SER A 131 -3.25 -12.97 -0.30
N VAL A 132 -3.46 -14.27 -0.42
CA VAL A 132 -4.66 -14.87 -0.96
C VAL A 132 -4.96 -16.18 -0.24
N GLU A 133 -6.24 -16.52 -0.10
CA GLU A 133 -6.66 -17.80 0.52
C GLU A 133 -6.36 -19.01 -0.38
N SER A 134 -6.27 -18.81 -1.69
CA SER A 134 -5.85 -19.82 -2.67
C SER A 134 -4.32 -19.95 -2.77
N LYS A 135 -3.85 -20.90 -3.56
CA LYS A 135 -2.40 -21.16 -3.73
C LYS A 135 -1.82 -20.32 -4.87
N PHE A 136 -0.79 -19.54 -4.60
CA PHE A 136 0.09 -19.02 -5.64
C PHE A 136 0.89 -20.16 -6.28
N THR A 137 0.86 -20.23 -7.60
CA THR A 137 1.72 -21.11 -8.38
C THR A 137 2.76 -20.30 -9.12
N LYS A 138 3.88 -20.93 -9.47
CA LYS A 138 4.91 -20.28 -10.30
C LYS A 138 4.30 -19.76 -11.62
N LYS A 139 3.33 -20.47 -12.19
CA LYS A 139 2.66 -20.06 -13.42
C LYS A 139 1.95 -18.71 -13.23
N HIS A 140 1.15 -18.52 -12.18
CA HIS A 140 0.45 -17.25 -11.94
C HIS A 140 1.43 -16.07 -11.87
N ILE A 141 2.58 -16.28 -11.21
CA ILE A 141 3.62 -15.24 -11.10
C ILE A 141 4.21 -14.96 -12.49
N THR A 142 4.60 -16.01 -13.22
CA THR A 142 5.19 -15.87 -14.56
C THR A 142 4.23 -15.19 -15.52
N ASP A 143 2.96 -15.60 -15.52
CA ASP A 143 1.94 -15.04 -16.43
C ASP A 143 1.75 -13.54 -16.19
N VAL A 144 1.69 -13.09 -14.93
CA VAL A 144 1.58 -11.68 -14.57
C VAL A 144 2.77 -10.85 -15.08
N PHE A 145 4.00 -11.39 -14.96
CA PHE A 145 5.20 -10.65 -15.39
C PHE A 145 5.53 -10.79 -16.87
N SER A 146 4.95 -11.77 -17.57
CA SER A 146 5.18 -12.01 -18.99
C SER A 146 4.04 -11.48 -19.88
N SER A 147 2.89 -11.13 -19.30
CA SER A 147 1.76 -10.62 -20.07
C SER A 147 2.05 -9.23 -20.63
N ASN A 148 1.71 -9.06 -21.89
CA ASN A 148 1.68 -7.74 -22.51
C ASN A 148 0.31 -7.11 -22.18
N PHE A 149 0.29 -6.08 -21.35
CA PHE A 149 -0.95 -5.42 -20.91
C PHE A 149 -0.86 -3.91 -21.05
N ASP A 150 -2.00 -3.27 -21.28
CA ASP A 150 -2.11 -1.83 -21.22
C ASP A 150 -2.27 -1.39 -19.75
N ILE A 151 -1.27 -0.66 -19.26
CA ILE A 151 -1.26 -0.14 -17.89
C ILE A 151 -2.47 0.78 -17.65
N ASN A 152 -2.88 1.58 -18.64
CA ASN A 152 -4.01 2.50 -18.48
C ASN A 152 -5.32 1.74 -18.32
N GLU A 153 -5.51 0.66 -19.09
CA GLU A 153 -6.69 -0.19 -18.96
C GLU A 153 -6.75 -0.83 -17.58
N ILE A 154 -5.67 -1.47 -17.15
CA ILE A 154 -5.62 -2.09 -15.81
C ILE A 154 -5.86 -1.06 -14.71
N MET A 155 -5.23 0.10 -14.80
CA MET A 155 -5.40 1.17 -13.80
C MET A 155 -6.84 1.69 -13.78
N SER A 156 -7.47 1.84 -14.93
CA SER A 156 -8.86 2.26 -15.02
C SER A 156 -9.81 1.26 -14.32
N VAL A 157 -9.60 -0.03 -14.52
CA VAL A 157 -10.36 -1.10 -13.82
C VAL A 157 -10.01 -1.11 -12.33
N ALA A 158 -8.73 -1.05 -12.01
CA ALA A 158 -8.22 -1.15 -10.64
C ALA A 158 -8.68 -0.01 -9.74
N LEU A 159 -8.85 1.19 -10.27
CA LEU A 159 -9.24 2.38 -9.52
C LEU A 159 -10.76 2.52 -9.38
N LYS A 160 -11.54 1.90 -10.26
CA LYS A 160 -13.01 1.91 -10.15
C LYS A 160 -13.45 1.34 -8.80
N GLY A 161 -14.23 2.12 -8.06
CA GLY A 161 -14.81 1.70 -6.79
C GLY A 161 -13.83 1.52 -5.62
N LYS A 162 -12.54 1.84 -5.77
CA LYS A 162 -11.62 1.88 -4.62
C LYS A 162 -11.99 3.02 -3.68
N ASN A 163 -12.14 2.72 -2.39
CA ASN A 163 -12.55 3.69 -1.37
C ASN A 163 -11.68 4.96 -1.35
N ASP A 164 -10.36 4.79 -1.52
CA ASP A 164 -9.44 5.92 -1.50
C ASP A 164 -9.64 6.87 -2.68
N VAL A 165 -10.01 6.34 -3.85
CA VAL A 165 -10.28 7.15 -5.04
C VAL A 165 -11.60 7.88 -4.90
N THR A 166 -12.68 7.16 -4.50
CA THR A 166 -13.99 7.77 -4.27
C THR A 166 -13.94 8.86 -3.21
N TRP A 167 -13.26 8.59 -2.10
CA TRP A 167 -13.07 9.58 -1.05
C TRP A 167 -12.31 10.82 -1.53
N LYS A 168 -11.20 10.64 -2.26
CA LYS A 168 -10.44 11.77 -2.81
C LYS A 168 -11.24 12.55 -3.83
N THR A 169 -11.99 11.87 -4.71
CA THR A 169 -12.88 12.50 -5.69
C THR A 169 -13.94 13.34 -4.99
N PHE A 170 -14.57 12.82 -3.95
CA PHE A 170 -15.51 13.56 -3.14
C PHE A 170 -14.87 14.80 -2.48
N CYS A 171 -13.70 14.64 -1.86
CA CYS A 171 -12.99 15.76 -1.23
C CYS A 171 -12.60 16.86 -2.24
N VAL A 172 -12.18 16.47 -3.43
CA VAL A 172 -11.87 17.40 -4.53
C VAL A 172 -13.16 18.07 -5.02
N GLY A 173 -14.20 17.28 -5.27
CA GLY A 173 -15.51 17.76 -5.69
C GLY A 173 -16.09 18.79 -4.73
N LYS A 174 -15.97 18.58 -3.41
CA LYS A 174 -16.33 19.60 -2.41
C LYS A 174 -15.58 20.91 -2.56
N LYS A 175 -14.28 20.85 -2.84
CA LYS A 175 -13.45 22.05 -3.05
C LYS A 175 -13.84 22.83 -4.30
N PHE A 176 -14.29 22.14 -5.34
CA PHE A 176 -14.74 22.74 -6.59
C PHE A 176 -16.24 23.05 -6.63
N GLY A 177 -16.99 22.79 -5.55
CA GLY A 177 -18.42 23.10 -5.46
C GLY A 177 -19.35 22.12 -6.17
N PHE A 178 -18.87 20.92 -6.53
CA PHE A 178 -19.71 19.83 -7.06
C PHE A 178 -20.58 19.17 -5.98
N TYR A 179 -20.23 19.35 -4.72
CA TYR A 179 -20.94 18.88 -3.56
C TYR A 179 -21.15 20.04 -2.58
N ASP A 180 -22.29 20.06 -1.91
CA ASP A 180 -22.59 21.06 -0.90
C ASP A 180 -21.74 20.84 0.37
N ARG A 181 -21.55 21.91 1.15
CA ARG A 181 -20.76 21.85 2.40
C ARG A 181 -21.29 20.82 3.39
N GLY A 182 -22.61 20.62 3.42
CA GLY A 182 -23.32 19.69 4.28
C GLY A 182 -23.33 18.24 3.78
N ASP A 183 -22.89 17.98 2.56
CA ASP A 183 -22.91 16.63 2.00
C ASP A 183 -21.94 15.71 2.74
N VAL A 184 -22.41 14.53 3.08
CA VAL A 184 -21.63 13.47 3.71
C VAL A 184 -21.19 12.47 2.64
N TYR A 185 -19.97 11.98 2.77
CA TYR A 185 -19.44 10.98 1.86
C TYR A 185 -20.25 9.67 1.90
N VAL A 186 -20.86 9.32 0.76
CA VAL A 186 -21.51 8.03 0.55
C VAL A 186 -20.81 7.34 -0.62
N LYS A 187 -20.16 6.21 -0.36
CA LYS A 187 -19.28 5.52 -1.30
C LYS A 187 -19.92 5.26 -2.68
N ASN A 188 -21.19 4.90 -2.71
CA ASN A 188 -21.88 4.49 -3.94
C ASN A 188 -22.51 5.66 -4.71
N GLU A 189 -22.43 6.87 -4.17
CA GLU A 189 -23.04 8.08 -4.76
C GLU A 189 -21.99 8.98 -5.44
N VAL A 190 -20.70 8.64 -5.30
CA VAL A 190 -19.63 9.40 -5.96
C VAL A 190 -19.61 9.05 -7.44
N ARG A 191 -19.93 10.01 -8.29
CA ARG A 191 -19.89 9.87 -9.76
C ARG A 191 -18.48 10.13 -10.28
N TYR A 192 -18.07 9.36 -11.27
CA TYR A 192 -16.76 9.46 -11.95
C TYR A 192 -16.94 9.89 -13.42
N ASP A 193 -18.00 10.63 -13.73
CA ASP A 193 -18.26 11.11 -15.07
C ASP A 193 -17.22 12.20 -15.43
N PHE A 194 -16.07 11.75 -15.93
CA PHE A 194 -15.01 12.58 -16.48
C PHE A 194 -14.94 12.40 -17.99
#